data_a345c237b5fd78886b901e485d256682
#
_entry.id   a345c237b5fd78886b901e485d256682
#
_cell.length_a   1.000
_cell.length_b   1.000
_cell.length_c   1.000
_cell.angle_alpha   90.00
_cell.angle_beta   90.00
_cell.angle_gamma   90.00
#
_symmetry.space_group_name_H-M   'P 1'
#
loop_
_entity.id
_entity.type
_entity.pdbx_description
1 polymer ?
#
loop_
_entity_poly.entity_id
_entity_poly.type
_entity_poly.pdbx_seq_one_letter_code
_entity_poly.pdbx_strand_id
1 'polypeptide(L)'
;GVVAPMSLLGPDEWQAVALSLRVALWATLAGLPPGILVAYALARWEFPGKQVLNGLVHLPLILPPVVTGYLLLLTFGTRGPIGAALKEIGIVFAFHWTGAALAAGIMAFPLLVRAIRLSIEAVDPKLEQAGATLGASRLWVFATVTLPLTLPGILAGAILAFAKAMGEFGATI
;
A
#
# COMPACT_ATOMS: atom_id res chain seq x y z
N GLY A 1 -10.08 38.36 -21.36
CA GLY A 1 -9.76 37.19 -20.59
C GLY A 1 -8.39 37.34 -19.95
N VAL A 2 -8.36 37.55 -18.65
CA VAL A 2 -7.10 37.62 -17.94
C VAL A 2 -6.56 36.21 -17.83
N VAL A 3 -5.54 35.92 -18.61
CA VAL A 3 -4.79 34.66 -18.42
C VAL A 3 -4.04 34.83 -17.11
N ALA A 4 -4.50 34.13 -16.09
CA ALA A 4 -3.76 34.11 -14.85
C ALA A 4 -2.36 33.52 -15.13
N PRO A 5 -1.30 34.16 -14.67
CA PRO A 5 0.05 33.66 -14.88
C PRO A 5 0.26 32.31 -14.22
N MET A 6 1.30 31.63 -14.63
CA MET A 6 1.63 30.27 -14.17
C MET A 6 1.87 30.11 -12.66
N SER A 7 1.72 31.18 -11.90
CA SER A 7 1.54 31.14 -10.44
C SER A 7 0.09 30.80 -10.08
N LEU A 8 -0.45 29.79 -10.77
CA LEU A 8 -1.86 29.42 -10.70
C LEU A 8 -2.25 28.84 -9.35
N LEU A 9 -1.26 28.41 -8.57
CA LEU A 9 -1.50 27.81 -7.29
C LEU A 9 -1.18 28.83 -6.20
N GLY A 10 -2.20 29.21 -5.45
CA GLY A 10 -2.01 29.99 -4.23
C GLY A 10 -1.27 29.22 -3.16
N PRO A 11 -0.83 29.88 -2.07
CA PRO A 11 -0.13 29.18 -0.97
C PRO A 11 -0.90 28.00 -0.41
N ASP A 12 -2.23 28.11 -0.30
CA ASP A 12 -3.08 27.03 0.20
C ASP A 12 -3.13 25.84 -0.75
N GLU A 13 -3.15 26.10 -2.05
CA GLU A 13 -3.15 25.07 -3.09
C GLU A 13 -1.81 24.31 -3.12
N TRP A 14 -0.70 25.03 -2.95
CA TRP A 14 0.62 24.42 -2.84
C TRP A 14 0.73 23.55 -1.58
N GLN A 15 0.17 23.98 -0.47
CA GLN A 15 0.12 23.17 0.76
C GLN A 15 -0.70 21.90 0.55
N ALA A 16 -1.83 22.01 -0.16
CA ALA A 16 -2.66 20.84 -0.48
C ALA A 16 -1.91 19.83 -1.35
N VAL A 17 -1.21 20.30 -2.39
CA VAL A 17 -0.39 19.47 -3.26
C VAL A 17 0.75 18.80 -2.46
N ALA A 18 1.46 19.57 -1.66
CA ALA A 18 2.55 19.06 -0.83
C ALA A 18 2.04 18.00 0.16
N LEU A 19 0.89 18.23 0.78
CA LEU A 19 0.27 17.28 1.70
C LEU A 19 -0.17 16.01 0.98
N SER A 20 -0.77 16.12 -0.20
CA SER A 20 -1.18 14.98 -1.02
C SER A 20 0.01 14.12 -1.42
N LEU A 21 1.11 14.75 -1.83
CA LEU A 21 2.36 14.04 -2.16
C LEU A 21 2.93 13.33 -0.94
N ARG A 22 2.94 14.00 0.21
CA ARG A 22 3.43 13.42 1.46
C ARG A 22 2.60 12.22 1.89
N VAL A 23 1.29 12.35 1.86
CA VAL A 23 0.35 11.27 2.20
C VAL A 23 0.55 10.09 1.26
N ALA A 24 0.57 10.33 -0.05
CA ALA A 24 0.73 9.29 -1.05
C ALA A 24 2.09 8.60 -0.95
N LEU A 25 3.16 9.37 -0.73
CA LEU A 25 4.51 8.82 -0.59
C LEU A 25 4.62 7.93 0.65
N TRP A 26 4.16 8.40 1.80
CA TRP A 26 4.20 7.62 3.03
C TRP A 26 3.30 6.40 2.97
N ALA A 27 2.11 6.53 2.39
CA ALA A 27 1.20 5.40 2.19
C ALA A 27 1.86 4.30 1.33
N THR A 28 2.51 4.69 0.24
CA THR A 28 3.19 3.77 -0.67
C THR A 28 4.40 3.12 0.00
N LEU A 29 5.27 3.91 0.60
CA LEU A 29 6.46 3.39 1.27
C LEU A 29 6.13 2.48 2.45
N ALA A 30 5.16 2.85 3.26
CA ALA A 30 4.71 2.04 4.38
C ALA A 30 3.98 0.77 3.93
N GLY A 31 3.30 0.82 2.78
CA GLY A 31 2.60 -0.32 2.20
C GLY A 31 3.53 -1.33 1.51
N LEU A 32 4.71 -0.92 1.08
CA LEU A 32 5.63 -1.79 0.33
C LEU A 32 6.07 -3.03 1.12
N PRO A 33 6.60 -2.94 2.36
CA PRO A 33 7.01 -4.13 3.09
C PRO A 33 5.87 -5.14 3.31
N PRO A 34 4.71 -4.76 3.85
CA PRO A 34 3.61 -5.70 3.99
C PRO A 34 3.05 -6.14 2.64
N GLY A 35 3.07 -5.28 1.63
CA GLY A 35 2.62 -5.61 0.27
C GLY A 35 3.47 -6.70 -0.37
N ILE A 36 4.79 -6.59 -0.27
CA ILE A 36 5.71 -7.61 -0.76
C ILE A 36 5.51 -8.93 -0.02
N LEU A 37 5.39 -8.89 1.29
CA LEU A 37 5.17 -10.08 2.12
C LEU A 37 3.86 -10.79 1.75
N VAL A 38 2.76 -10.06 1.67
CA VAL A 38 1.45 -10.62 1.33
C VAL A 38 1.46 -11.14 -0.11
N ALA A 39 2.04 -10.40 -1.04
CA ALA A 39 2.14 -10.82 -2.44
C ALA A 39 2.95 -12.11 -2.58
N TYR A 40 4.05 -12.23 -1.87
CA TYR A 40 4.87 -13.43 -1.86
C TYR A 40 4.11 -14.63 -1.28
N ALA A 41 3.41 -14.42 -0.16
CA ALA A 41 2.60 -15.46 0.46
C ALA A 41 1.49 -15.96 -0.48
N LEU A 42 0.80 -15.05 -1.16
CA LEU A 42 -0.26 -15.40 -2.10
C LEU A 42 0.29 -16.06 -3.39
N ALA A 43 1.50 -15.70 -3.80
CA ALA A 43 2.10 -16.23 -5.01
C ALA A 43 2.72 -17.62 -4.80
N ARG A 44 3.37 -17.86 -3.65
CA ARG A 44 4.22 -19.04 -3.43
C ARG A 44 3.74 -19.99 -2.34
N TRP A 45 3.04 -19.50 -1.34
CA TRP A 45 2.63 -20.31 -0.21
C TRP A 45 1.26 -20.93 -0.41
N GLU A 46 1.09 -22.14 0.12
CA GLU A 46 -0.20 -22.78 0.28
C GLU A 46 -0.47 -22.92 1.78
N PHE A 47 -1.56 -22.34 2.26
CA PHE A 47 -1.90 -22.35 3.67
C PHE A 47 -3.42 -22.29 3.87
N PRO A 48 -3.95 -22.80 4.99
CA PRO A 48 -5.37 -22.64 5.32
C PRO A 48 -5.72 -21.15 5.45
N GLY A 49 -6.81 -20.74 4.83
CA GLY A 49 -7.24 -19.34 4.87
C GLY A 49 -6.60 -18.44 3.81
N LYS A 50 -5.84 -19.00 2.86
CA LYS A 50 -5.26 -18.23 1.74
C LYS A 50 -6.33 -17.44 0.98
N GLN A 51 -7.47 -18.05 0.70
CA GLN A 51 -8.58 -17.38 0.01
C GLN A 51 -9.21 -16.28 0.86
N VAL A 52 -9.25 -16.44 2.17
CA VAL A 52 -9.73 -15.41 3.10
C VAL A 52 -8.78 -14.21 3.07
N LEU A 53 -7.48 -14.45 3.13
CA LEU A 53 -6.47 -13.38 3.03
C LEU A 53 -6.59 -12.64 1.70
N ASN A 54 -6.72 -13.37 0.59
CA ASN A 54 -6.88 -12.77 -0.73
C ASN A 54 -8.15 -11.90 -0.79
N GLY A 55 -9.26 -12.38 -0.25
CA GLY A 55 -10.50 -11.62 -0.16
C GLY A 55 -10.37 -10.36 0.68
N LEU A 56 -9.74 -10.45 1.85
CA LEU A 56 -9.52 -9.31 2.74
C LEU A 56 -8.64 -8.24 2.09
N VAL A 57 -7.59 -8.65 1.39
CA VAL A 57 -6.68 -7.72 0.69
C VAL A 57 -7.44 -6.96 -0.40
N HIS A 58 -8.35 -7.62 -1.12
CA HIS A 58 -9.10 -7.01 -2.22
C HIS A 58 -10.40 -6.33 -1.77
N LEU A 59 -10.79 -6.47 -0.51
CA LEU A 59 -12.02 -5.89 0.02
C LEU A 59 -12.13 -4.38 -0.21
N PRO A 60 -11.07 -3.57 -0.02
CA PRO A 60 -11.14 -2.13 -0.28
C PRO A 60 -11.48 -1.75 -1.73
N LEU A 61 -11.24 -2.62 -2.70
CA LEU A 61 -11.65 -2.38 -4.09
C LEU A 61 -13.15 -2.55 -4.29
N ILE A 62 -13.79 -3.40 -3.51
CA ILE A 62 -15.20 -3.75 -3.63
C ILE A 62 -16.07 -2.79 -2.83
N LEU A 63 -15.60 -2.40 -1.64
CA LEU A 63 -16.34 -1.51 -0.76
C LEU A 63 -16.32 -0.07 -1.29
N PRO A 64 -17.42 0.67 -1.15
CA PRO A 64 -17.41 2.11 -1.41
C PRO A 64 -16.41 2.82 -0.48
N PRO A 65 -15.72 3.86 -0.96
CA PRO A 65 -14.73 4.58 -0.14
C PRO A 65 -15.29 5.11 1.18
N VAL A 66 -16.54 5.52 1.20
CA VAL A 66 -17.23 6.00 2.41
C VAL A 66 -17.31 4.90 3.46
N VAL A 67 -17.64 3.67 3.05
CA VAL A 67 -17.72 2.51 3.96
C VAL A 67 -16.35 2.17 4.52
N THR A 68 -15.33 2.15 3.68
CA THR A 68 -13.95 1.91 4.11
C THR A 68 -13.50 2.98 5.10
N GLY A 69 -13.75 4.25 4.82
CA GLY A 69 -13.43 5.35 5.73
C GLY A 69 -14.14 5.23 7.07
N TYR A 70 -15.42 4.87 7.05
CA TYR A 70 -16.20 4.66 8.27
C TYR A 70 -15.63 3.51 9.13
N LEU A 71 -15.31 2.38 8.51
CA LEU A 71 -14.73 1.23 9.20
C LEU A 71 -13.38 1.58 9.81
N LEU A 72 -12.55 2.35 9.10
CA LEU A 72 -11.26 2.81 9.62
C LEU A 72 -11.44 3.75 10.79
N LEU A 73 -12.42 4.64 10.72
CA LEU A 73 -12.72 5.56 11.83
C LEU A 73 -13.19 4.79 13.06
N LEU A 74 -14.02 3.78 12.89
CA LEU A 74 -14.46 2.92 14.00
C LEU A 74 -13.30 2.15 14.63
N THR A 75 -12.32 1.72 13.84
CA THR A 75 -11.21 0.88 14.29
C THR A 75 -10.07 1.72 14.86
N PHE A 76 -9.64 2.74 14.13
CA PHE A 76 -8.46 3.56 14.45
C PHE A 76 -8.80 4.93 15.04
N GLY A 77 -10.06 5.28 15.11
CA GLY A 77 -10.51 6.48 15.82
C GLY A 77 -10.20 6.38 17.31
N THR A 78 -10.13 7.52 18.01
CA THR A 78 -9.73 7.59 19.43
C THR A 78 -10.63 6.77 20.37
N ARG A 79 -11.85 6.46 19.94
CA ARG A 79 -12.81 5.64 20.70
C ARG A 79 -12.87 4.18 20.23
N GLY A 80 -12.16 3.86 19.14
CA GLY A 80 -12.13 2.51 18.60
C GLY A 80 -11.14 1.61 19.34
N PRO A 81 -11.23 0.27 19.15
CA PRO A 81 -10.41 -0.68 19.89
C PRO A 81 -8.90 -0.49 19.66
N ILE A 82 -8.50 -0.30 18.40
CA ILE A 82 -7.08 -0.11 18.04
C ILE A 82 -6.66 1.34 18.26
N GLY A 83 -7.51 2.30 17.90
CA GLY A 83 -7.23 3.72 18.04
C GLY A 83 -7.07 4.15 19.52
N ALA A 84 -7.89 3.60 20.42
CA ALA A 84 -7.76 3.87 21.85
C ALA A 84 -6.44 3.35 22.40
N ALA A 85 -6.03 2.13 22.03
CA ALA A 85 -4.75 1.56 22.41
C ALA A 85 -3.56 2.38 21.88
N LEU A 86 -3.62 2.81 20.62
CA LEU A 86 -2.59 3.65 20.01
C LEU A 86 -2.51 5.03 20.64
N LYS A 87 -3.64 5.59 21.06
CA LYS A 87 -3.69 6.88 21.75
C LYS A 87 -2.91 6.85 23.06
N GLU A 88 -2.95 5.74 23.78
CA GLU A 88 -2.20 5.58 25.04
C GLU A 88 -0.68 5.68 24.83
N ILE A 89 -0.20 5.31 23.64
CA ILE A 89 1.22 5.43 23.27
C ILE A 89 1.52 6.67 22.42
N GLY A 90 0.57 7.60 22.32
CA GLY A 90 0.75 8.88 21.64
C GLY A 90 0.47 8.89 20.15
N ILE A 91 -0.09 7.81 19.58
CA ILE A 91 -0.41 7.72 18.16
C ILE A 91 -1.92 7.94 17.97
N VAL A 92 -2.27 8.99 17.22
CA VAL A 92 -3.67 9.31 16.88
C VAL A 92 -3.77 9.47 15.36
N PHE A 93 -4.61 8.67 14.74
CA PHE A 93 -4.84 8.72 13.28
C PHE A 93 -6.01 9.61 12.89
N ALA A 94 -7.06 9.70 13.73
CA ALA A 94 -8.27 10.45 13.40
C ALA A 94 -7.95 11.94 13.18
N PHE A 95 -8.41 12.49 12.03
CA PHE A 95 -8.28 13.89 11.65
C PHE A 95 -6.83 14.40 11.49
N HIS A 96 -5.85 13.49 11.42
CA HIS A 96 -4.46 13.82 11.13
C HIS A 96 -4.06 13.33 9.74
N TRP A 97 -2.98 13.89 9.18
CA TRP A 97 -2.45 13.44 7.89
C TRP A 97 -2.03 11.96 7.91
N THR A 98 -1.64 11.44 9.08
CA THR A 98 -1.32 10.02 9.27
C THR A 98 -2.53 9.13 9.08
N GLY A 99 -3.73 9.59 9.47
CA GLY A 99 -4.98 8.90 9.20
C GLY A 99 -5.30 8.86 7.71
N ALA A 100 -5.07 9.97 7.01
CA ALA A 100 -5.23 10.02 5.56
C ALA A 100 -4.24 9.09 4.84
N ALA A 101 -3.00 9.02 5.31
CA ALA A 101 -1.99 8.10 4.78
C ALA A 101 -2.39 6.63 5.00
N LEU A 102 -2.91 6.29 6.17
CA LEU A 102 -3.41 4.95 6.46
C LEU A 102 -4.57 4.57 5.54
N ALA A 103 -5.55 5.45 5.39
CA ALA A 103 -6.70 5.21 4.52
C ALA A 103 -6.29 5.05 3.05
N ALA A 104 -5.44 5.96 2.56
CA ALA A 104 -4.92 5.90 1.19
C ALA A 104 -4.11 4.62 0.96
N GLY A 105 -3.30 4.23 1.92
CA GLY A 105 -2.51 3.01 1.86
C GLY A 105 -3.37 1.75 1.80
N ILE A 106 -4.42 1.69 2.59
CA ILE A 106 -5.36 0.56 2.59
C ILE A 106 -6.10 0.47 1.26
N MET A 107 -6.54 1.60 0.72
CA MET A 107 -7.24 1.62 -0.57
C MET A 107 -6.33 1.30 -1.75
N ALA A 108 -5.06 1.66 -1.68
CA ALA A 108 -4.07 1.38 -2.71
C ALA A 108 -3.43 -0.01 -2.58
N PHE A 109 -3.53 -0.63 -1.40
CA PHE A 109 -2.87 -1.89 -1.08
C PHE A 109 -3.22 -3.04 -2.04
N PRO A 110 -4.48 -3.24 -2.45
CA PRO A 110 -4.81 -4.30 -3.41
C PRO A 110 -4.08 -4.16 -4.74
N LEU A 111 -3.93 -2.94 -5.25
CA LEU A 111 -3.21 -2.70 -6.50
C LEU A 111 -1.73 -3.04 -6.35
N LEU A 112 -1.14 -2.65 -5.23
CA LEU A 112 0.26 -2.93 -4.92
C LEU A 112 0.50 -4.45 -4.83
N VAL A 113 -0.31 -5.15 -4.04
CA VAL A 113 -0.21 -6.60 -3.87
C VAL A 113 -0.39 -7.33 -5.19
N ARG A 114 -1.39 -6.95 -5.98
CA ARG A 114 -1.67 -7.59 -7.26
C ARG A 114 -0.51 -7.46 -8.25
N ALA A 115 0.05 -6.26 -8.38
CA ALA A 115 1.16 -6.01 -9.29
C ALA A 115 2.40 -6.81 -8.87
N ILE A 116 2.72 -6.82 -7.58
CA ILE A 116 3.87 -7.55 -7.06
C ILE A 116 3.66 -9.05 -7.17
N ARG A 117 2.47 -9.54 -6.83
CA ARG A 117 2.10 -10.96 -6.95
C ARG A 117 2.27 -11.48 -8.36
N LEU A 118 1.75 -10.75 -9.36
CA LEU A 118 1.88 -11.14 -10.76
C LEU A 118 3.35 -11.20 -11.20
N SER A 119 4.16 -10.27 -10.71
CA SER A 119 5.60 -10.25 -11.01
C SER A 119 6.33 -11.43 -10.37
N ILE A 120 5.97 -11.80 -9.13
CA ILE A 120 6.54 -12.98 -8.45
C ILE A 120 6.13 -14.25 -9.19
N GLU A 121 4.88 -14.38 -9.59
CA GLU A 121 4.37 -15.54 -10.32
C GLU A 121 5.05 -15.70 -11.69
N ALA A 122 5.52 -14.61 -12.27
CA ALA A 122 6.26 -14.62 -13.54
C ALA A 122 7.71 -15.12 -13.38
N VAL A 123 8.25 -15.14 -12.16
CA VAL A 123 9.57 -15.72 -11.90
C VAL A 123 9.48 -17.25 -11.95
N ASP A 124 10.32 -17.87 -12.76
CA ASP A 124 10.35 -19.33 -12.86
C ASP A 124 10.76 -19.93 -11.51
N PRO A 125 9.92 -20.78 -10.90
CA PRO A 125 10.26 -21.43 -9.63
C PRO A 125 11.56 -22.24 -9.67
N LYS A 126 11.97 -22.69 -10.85
CA LYS A 126 13.23 -23.41 -11.03
C LYS A 126 14.45 -22.58 -10.67
N LEU A 127 14.39 -21.26 -10.85
CA LEU A 127 15.47 -20.36 -10.47
C LEU A 127 15.63 -20.31 -8.95
N GLU A 128 14.51 -20.26 -8.24
CA GLU A 128 14.47 -20.29 -6.78
C GLU A 128 14.96 -21.65 -6.25
N GLN A 129 14.55 -22.73 -6.89
CA GLN A 129 14.98 -24.09 -6.54
C GLN A 129 16.48 -24.28 -6.79
N ALA A 130 17.01 -23.72 -7.88
CA ALA A 130 18.46 -23.77 -8.16
C ALA A 130 19.25 -23.07 -7.07
N GLY A 131 18.79 -21.92 -6.56
CA GLY A 131 19.41 -21.25 -5.43
C GLY A 131 19.40 -22.10 -4.17
N ALA A 132 18.28 -22.77 -3.90
CA ALA A 132 18.12 -23.65 -2.75
C ALA A 132 19.06 -24.87 -2.84
N THR A 133 19.25 -25.45 -4.03
CA THR A 133 20.16 -26.58 -4.21
C THR A 133 21.64 -26.21 -4.00
N LEU A 134 21.98 -24.91 -4.15
CA LEU A 134 23.33 -24.41 -3.84
C LEU A 134 23.53 -24.15 -2.34
N GLY A 135 22.58 -24.52 -1.50
CA GLY A 135 22.65 -24.37 -0.05
C GLY A 135 22.16 -23.04 0.50
N ALA A 136 21.57 -22.18 -0.35
CA ALA A 136 21.02 -20.91 0.11
C ALA A 136 19.74 -21.10 0.94
N SER A 137 19.60 -20.31 2.02
CA SER A 137 18.37 -20.28 2.80
C SER A 137 17.21 -19.66 2.00
N ARG A 138 15.96 -19.88 2.43
CA ARG A 138 14.78 -19.29 1.79
C ARG A 138 14.87 -17.76 1.74
N LEU A 139 15.32 -17.15 2.82
CA LEU A 139 15.47 -15.70 2.89
C LEU A 139 16.55 -15.22 1.92
N TRP A 140 17.67 -15.93 1.83
CA TRP A 140 18.75 -15.59 0.91
C TRP A 140 18.32 -15.72 -0.56
N VAL A 141 17.60 -16.80 -0.91
CA VAL A 141 17.02 -17.00 -2.24
C VAL A 141 16.06 -15.85 -2.57
N PHE A 142 15.19 -15.51 -1.64
CA PHE A 142 14.27 -14.38 -1.80
C PHE A 142 15.03 -13.09 -2.09
N ALA A 143 16.03 -12.77 -1.29
CA ALA A 143 16.78 -11.52 -1.41
C ALA A 143 17.65 -11.44 -2.67
N THR A 144 18.17 -12.57 -3.15
CA THR A 144 19.14 -12.61 -4.26
C THR A 144 18.55 -13.03 -5.60
N VAL A 145 17.46 -13.76 -5.60
CA VAL A 145 16.82 -14.27 -6.81
C VAL A 145 15.45 -13.64 -7.01
N THR A 146 14.54 -13.86 -6.09
CA THR A 146 13.13 -13.45 -6.24
C THR A 146 12.99 -11.94 -6.25
N LEU A 147 13.55 -11.26 -5.28
CA LEU A 147 13.41 -9.80 -5.13
C LEU A 147 13.99 -9.03 -6.32
N PRO A 148 15.23 -9.29 -6.77
CA PRO A 148 15.77 -8.60 -7.95
C PRO A 148 14.97 -8.81 -9.22
N LEU A 149 14.46 -10.04 -9.45
CA LEU A 149 13.69 -10.36 -10.65
C LEU A 149 12.28 -9.77 -10.60
N THR A 150 11.73 -9.51 -9.42
CA THR A 150 10.42 -8.89 -9.25
C THR A 150 10.48 -7.37 -9.11
N LEU A 151 11.68 -6.78 -9.08
CA LEU A 151 11.85 -5.35 -8.87
C LEU A 151 11.06 -4.48 -9.86
N PRO A 152 11.01 -4.79 -11.17
CA PRO A 152 10.17 -4.04 -12.10
C PRO A 152 8.68 -4.05 -11.72
N GLY A 153 8.16 -5.17 -11.24
CA GLY A 153 6.80 -5.29 -10.76
C GLY A 153 6.54 -4.53 -9.46
N ILE A 154 7.53 -4.52 -8.57
CA ILE A 154 7.48 -3.74 -7.33
C ILE A 154 7.41 -2.25 -7.67
N LEU A 155 8.24 -1.78 -8.59
CA LEU A 155 8.23 -0.39 -9.04
C LEU A 155 6.90 -0.02 -9.71
N ALA A 156 6.41 -0.87 -10.59
CA ALA A 156 5.12 -0.66 -11.25
C ALA A 156 3.97 -0.61 -10.22
N GLY A 157 3.98 -1.52 -9.27
CA GLY A 157 3.00 -1.56 -8.18
C GLY A 157 3.08 -0.32 -7.30
N ALA A 158 4.29 0.13 -6.98
CA ALA A 158 4.50 1.35 -6.19
C ALA A 158 3.97 2.59 -6.91
N ILE A 159 4.21 2.69 -8.22
CA ILE A 159 3.69 3.80 -9.04
C ILE A 159 2.16 3.78 -9.08
N LEU A 160 1.56 2.61 -9.29
CA LEU A 160 0.10 2.47 -9.30
C LEU A 160 -0.52 2.81 -7.94
N ALA A 161 0.09 2.34 -6.86
CA ALA A 161 -0.37 2.63 -5.50
C ALA A 161 -0.25 4.13 -5.18
N PHE A 162 0.85 4.74 -5.57
CA PHE A 162 1.07 6.18 -5.41
C PHE A 162 0.01 6.98 -6.18
N ALA A 163 -0.23 6.62 -7.44
CA ALA A 163 -1.24 7.28 -8.27
C ALA A 163 -2.65 7.13 -7.69
N LYS A 164 -2.99 5.94 -7.20
CA LYS A 164 -4.28 5.68 -6.54
C LYS A 164 -4.42 6.52 -5.27
N ALA A 165 -3.38 6.57 -4.44
CA ALA A 165 -3.38 7.35 -3.21
C ALA A 165 -3.52 8.85 -3.49
N MET A 166 -2.84 9.36 -4.51
CA MET A 166 -2.99 10.75 -4.95
C MET A 166 -4.42 11.04 -5.42
N GLY A 167 -5.01 10.12 -6.18
CA GLY A 167 -6.38 10.26 -6.67
C GLY A 167 -7.41 10.27 -5.56
N GLU A 168 -7.27 9.41 -4.56
CA GLU A 168 -8.16 9.35 -3.41
C GLU A 168 -8.10 10.63 -2.58
N PHE A 169 -6.91 11.17 -2.36
CA PHE A 169 -6.73 12.39 -1.59
C PHE A 169 -7.14 13.63 -2.40
N GLY A 170 -6.81 13.66 -3.70
CA GLY A 170 -7.17 14.77 -4.59
C GLY A 170 -8.68 14.94 -4.78
N ALA A 171 -9.45 13.84 -4.73
CA ALA A 171 -10.90 13.89 -4.86
C ALA A 171 -11.59 14.53 -3.65
N THR A 172 -10.90 14.65 -2.51
CA THR A 172 -11.43 15.25 -1.28
C THR A 172 -11.09 16.73 -1.11
N ILE A 173 -10.24 17.25 -1.98
CA ILE A 173 -9.86 18.65 -2.02
C ILE A 173 -10.75 19.37 -3.05
#